data_6faf39d557b315477bc4e33eb427d25d
#
_entry.id   6faf39d557b315477bc4e33eb427d25d
#
_cell.length_a   1.000
_cell.length_b   1.000
_cell.length_c   1.000
_cell.angle_alpha   90.00
_cell.angle_beta   90.00
_cell.angle_gamma   90.00
#
_symmetry.space_group_name_H-M   'P 1'
#
loop_
_entity.id
_entity.type
_entity.pdbx_description
1 polymer ?
#
loop_
_entity_poly.entity_id
_entity_poly.type
_entity_poly.pdbx_seq_one_letter_code
_entity_poly.pdbx_strand_id
1 'polypeptide(L)'
;MIAGGGAAGFFASISAAESNPHAQVVLLEKTPHLLSKVRISGGGRCNVTHACFDPRELSTRYPRGGRALIGPLTRFGPTETVNWFQSRGVKLKTESDGRMFPTTDSSQTIIDCLTQASQKAKVKILTEHGVQSLQRSPDGGFTLRLTSGSTMESDRFLWAAGGCRLESHPCTALGHTLSPPIPSLFTFHIDLPWLNELAGLSLDSVEVSVPETDLRESGPLLITHSGLSGPAILRLSAWGARPLHSLNYNFPLLINWLPHSSPDEILREIQDRRETIGAQMVLRSKWAPLPIRLWEQLALLAGVTTEDRWSKFSRESASRLVHILTSTQLRVTGKSMNKEEFVTCGGIPLKEIDTKTMQSRVVPNLYFAGEALDIDGITGGYNFQSAWTTGWIAGQSMAST
;
A
#
# COMPACT_ATOMS: atom_id res chain seq x y z
N MET A 1 9.51 -9.72 -24.69
CA MET A 1 8.10 -9.88 -24.23
C MET A 1 7.94 -9.49 -22.79
N ILE A 2 6.74 -9.08 -22.39
CA ILE A 2 6.43 -8.57 -21.04
C ILE A 2 5.15 -9.24 -20.56
N ALA A 3 5.17 -9.88 -19.39
CA ALA A 3 4.00 -10.50 -18.77
C ALA A 3 3.42 -9.59 -17.68
N GLY A 4 2.14 -9.23 -17.82
CA GLY A 4 1.35 -8.43 -16.89
C GLY A 4 0.92 -7.08 -17.46
N GLY A 5 -0.35 -6.93 -17.76
CA GLY A 5 -0.98 -5.70 -18.27
C GLY A 5 -1.32 -4.67 -17.19
N GLY A 6 -0.52 -4.62 -16.11
CA GLY A 6 -0.62 -3.64 -15.02
C GLY A 6 0.31 -2.44 -15.21
N ALA A 7 0.44 -1.63 -14.15
CA ALA A 7 1.23 -0.40 -14.12
C ALA A 7 2.68 -0.60 -14.62
N ALA A 8 3.41 -1.55 -14.01
CA ALA A 8 4.81 -1.80 -14.35
C ALA A 8 4.98 -2.32 -15.80
N GLY A 9 4.10 -3.22 -16.25
CA GLY A 9 4.17 -3.77 -17.60
C GLY A 9 3.87 -2.73 -18.69
N PHE A 10 2.89 -1.85 -18.48
CA PHE A 10 2.64 -0.74 -19.41
C PHE A 10 3.83 0.20 -19.50
N PHE A 11 4.37 0.65 -18.35
CA PHE A 11 5.55 1.53 -18.35
C PHE A 11 6.76 0.87 -19.02
N ALA A 12 7.02 -0.40 -18.73
CA ALA A 12 8.11 -1.14 -19.34
C ALA A 12 7.94 -1.30 -20.86
N SER A 13 6.72 -1.63 -21.30
CA SER A 13 6.45 -1.84 -22.73
C SER A 13 6.58 -0.54 -23.55
N ILE A 14 6.02 0.56 -23.01
CA ILE A 14 6.15 1.88 -23.65
C ILE A 14 7.61 2.32 -23.67
N SER A 15 8.30 2.22 -22.52
CA SER A 15 9.70 2.60 -22.38
C SER A 15 10.61 1.81 -23.34
N ALA A 16 10.40 0.50 -23.47
CA ALA A 16 11.16 -0.33 -24.38
C ALA A 16 10.93 0.04 -25.85
N ALA A 17 9.67 0.23 -26.24
CA ALA A 17 9.31 0.55 -27.62
C ALA A 17 9.73 1.98 -28.03
N GLU A 18 9.66 2.96 -27.11
CA GLU A 18 10.14 4.32 -27.37
C GLU A 18 11.68 4.38 -27.45
N SER A 19 12.39 3.53 -26.70
CA SER A 19 13.87 3.49 -26.70
C SER A 19 14.45 2.75 -27.91
N ASN A 20 13.74 1.74 -28.40
CA ASN A 20 14.14 0.99 -29.59
C ASN A 20 12.93 0.78 -30.53
N PRO A 21 12.68 1.69 -31.46
CA PRO A 21 11.54 1.59 -32.39
C PRO A 21 11.58 0.37 -33.33
N HIS A 22 12.72 -0.32 -33.45
CA HIS A 22 12.87 -1.53 -34.24
C HIS A 22 12.54 -2.80 -33.44
N ALA A 23 12.45 -2.73 -32.13
CA ALA A 23 12.11 -3.87 -31.28
C ALA A 23 10.61 -4.23 -31.38
N GLN A 24 10.32 -5.51 -31.48
CA GLN A 24 8.96 -6.03 -31.37
C GLN A 24 8.57 -6.19 -29.92
N VAL A 25 7.83 -5.25 -29.36
CA VAL A 25 7.39 -5.28 -27.98
C VAL A 25 5.97 -5.87 -27.86
N VAL A 26 5.86 -6.99 -27.12
CA VAL A 26 4.58 -7.68 -26.88
C VAL A 26 4.29 -7.68 -25.39
N LEU A 27 3.13 -7.14 -25.01
CA LEU A 27 2.59 -7.14 -23.64
C LEU A 27 1.51 -8.21 -23.52
N LEU A 28 1.71 -9.17 -22.62
CA LEU A 28 0.80 -10.29 -22.34
C LEU A 28 0.01 -10.02 -21.05
N GLU A 29 -1.31 -10.16 -21.10
CA GLU A 29 -2.17 -10.11 -19.91
C GLU A 29 -3.05 -11.36 -19.85
N LYS A 30 -3.14 -11.96 -18.67
CA LYS A 30 -3.90 -13.22 -18.47
C LYS A 30 -5.41 -13.05 -18.50
N THR A 31 -5.90 -11.85 -18.23
CA THR A 31 -7.32 -11.51 -18.14
C THR A 31 -7.75 -10.63 -19.32
N PRO A 32 -9.05 -10.43 -19.58
CA PRO A 32 -9.50 -9.46 -20.57
C PRO A 32 -9.30 -8.00 -20.11
N HIS A 33 -8.95 -7.77 -18.83
CA HIS A 33 -8.93 -6.42 -18.21
C HIS A 33 -7.51 -5.91 -17.99
N LEU A 34 -7.16 -4.82 -18.65
CA LEU A 34 -5.91 -4.11 -18.48
C LEU A 34 -6.00 -3.09 -17.34
N LEU A 35 -4.87 -2.83 -16.66
CA LEU A 35 -4.72 -1.76 -15.67
C LEU A 35 -5.73 -1.82 -14.52
N SER A 36 -6.19 -3.01 -14.13
CA SER A 36 -7.27 -3.21 -13.14
C SER A 36 -6.98 -2.53 -11.80
N LYS A 37 -5.76 -2.67 -11.25
CA LYS A 37 -5.37 -1.99 -10.01
C LYS A 37 -5.28 -0.46 -10.16
N VAL A 38 -4.89 0.04 -11.33
CA VAL A 38 -4.90 1.50 -11.63
C VAL A 38 -6.33 2.02 -11.58
N ARG A 39 -7.28 1.28 -12.16
CA ARG A 39 -8.69 1.65 -12.25
C ARG A 39 -9.33 1.89 -10.88
N ILE A 40 -9.10 1.00 -9.93
CA ILE A 40 -9.77 1.01 -8.61
C ILE A 40 -9.02 1.83 -7.57
N SER A 41 -7.72 2.06 -7.76
CA SER A 41 -6.86 2.69 -6.76
C SER A 41 -7.31 4.10 -6.40
N GLY A 42 -7.07 4.48 -5.14
CA GLY A 42 -7.41 5.79 -4.62
C GLY A 42 -8.91 6.12 -4.72
N GLY A 43 -9.77 5.10 -4.60
CA GLY A 43 -11.22 5.25 -4.74
C GLY A 43 -11.65 5.58 -6.18
N GLY A 44 -10.99 5.00 -7.18
CA GLY A 44 -11.27 5.23 -8.61
C GLY A 44 -10.64 6.50 -9.18
N ARG A 45 -9.79 7.21 -8.41
CA ARG A 45 -9.09 8.42 -8.85
C ARG A 45 -7.68 8.17 -9.38
N CYS A 46 -7.05 7.06 -9.01
CA CYS A 46 -5.64 6.71 -9.18
C CYS A 46 -4.69 7.66 -8.46
N ASN A 47 -4.18 7.24 -7.31
CA ASN A 47 -3.07 7.93 -6.65
C ASN A 47 -1.75 7.62 -7.40
N VAL A 48 -1.38 8.50 -8.33
CA VAL A 48 -0.32 8.27 -9.31
C VAL A 48 1.06 8.17 -8.66
N THR A 49 1.34 9.10 -7.73
CA THR A 49 2.60 9.19 -7.00
C THR A 49 2.43 10.06 -5.75
N HIS A 50 3.52 10.41 -5.09
CA HIS A 50 3.55 11.29 -3.94
C HIS A 50 4.51 12.45 -4.17
N ALA A 51 4.19 13.63 -3.63
CA ALA A 51 5.03 14.84 -3.73
C ALA A 51 6.24 14.82 -2.77
N CYS A 52 6.85 13.65 -2.61
CA CYS A 52 8.12 13.44 -1.92
C CYS A 52 9.21 13.25 -3.00
N PHE A 53 9.92 14.32 -3.30
CA PHE A 53 10.82 14.34 -4.46
C PHE A 53 12.26 13.91 -4.15
N ASP A 54 12.64 13.85 -2.86
CA ASP A 54 13.94 13.31 -2.46
C ASP A 54 13.90 11.78 -2.44
N PRO A 55 14.77 11.09 -3.22
CA PRO A 55 14.77 9.63 -3.31
C PRO A 55 15.07 8.93 -1.98
N ARG A 56 15.86 9.54 -1.11
CA ARG A 56 16.18 8.95 0.19
C ARG A 56 15.02 9.05 1.15
N GLU A 57 14.38 10.22 1.21
CA GLU A 57 13.16 10.41 1.98
C GLU A 57 12.05 9.50 1.46
N LEU A 58 11.82 9.48 0.15
CA LEU A 58 10.82 8.62 -0.48
C LEU A 58 11.05 7.14 -0.16
N SER A 59 12.32 6.69 -0.14
CA SER A 59 12.68 5.31 0.15
C SER A 59 12.28 4.85 1.55
N THR A 60 12.15 5.76 2.51
CA THR A 60 11.70 5.45 3.88
C THR A 60 10.22 5.06 3.96
N ARG A 61 9.46 5.25 2.89
CA ARG A 61 8.04 4.89 2.79
C ARG A 61 7.81 3.45 2.30
N TYR A 62 8.88 2.71 2.09
CA TYR A 62 8.83 1.31 1.67
C TYR A 62 9.31 0.40 2.80
N PRO A 63 8.41 -0.31 3.48
CA PRO A 63 8.76 -1.32 4.47
C PRO A 63 9.71 -2.39 3.94
N ARG A 64 9.60 -2.75 2.66
CA ARG A 64 10.51 -3.68 1.96
C ARG A 64 11.03 -3.04 0.68
N GLY A 65 12.32 -3.23 0.43
CA GLY A 65 12.97 -2.79 -0.80
C GLY A 65 13.36 -1.32 -0.84
N GLY A 66 13.02 -0.49 0.15
CA GLY A 66 13.26 0.96 0.13
C GLY A 66 14.72 1.32 -0.15
N ARG A 67 15.68 0.71 0.56
CA ARG A 67 17.10 0.98 0.36
C ARG A 67 17.59 0.66 -1.06
N ALA A 68 17.05 -0.39 -1.67
CA ALA A 68 17.39 -0.79 -3.03
C ALA A 68 16.77 0.15 -4.10
N LEU A 69 15.67 0.81 -3.76
CA LEU A 69 15.01 1.77 -4.64
C LEU A 69 15.69 3.13 -4.71
N ILE A 70 16.60 3.50 -3.80
CA ILE A 70 17.24 4.83 -3.82
C ILE A 70 17.87 5.12 -5.18
N GLY A 71 18.71 4.22 -5.71
CA GLY A 71 19.31 4.38 -7.02
C GLY A 71 18.31 4.44 -8.18
N PRO A 72 17.38 3.48 -8.30
CA PRO A 72 16.27 3.55 -9.25
C PRO A 72 15.47 4.87 -9.22
N LEU A 73 15.12 5.36 -8.04
CA LEU A 73 14.36 6.60 -7.86
C LEU A 73 15.13 7.87 -8.26
N THR A 74 16.47 7.86 -8.24
CA THR A 74 17.27 8.98 -8.80
C THR A 74 17.23 9.05 -10.31
N ARG A 75 16.84 7.95 -10.99
CA ARG A 75 16.74 7.88 -12.45
C ARG A 75 15.32 8.13 -12.95
N PHE A 76 14.35 7.63 -12.21
CA PHE A 76 12.92 7.80 -12.52
C PHE A 76 12.13 7.87 -11.21
N GLY A 77 12.08 9.05 -10.61
CA GLY A 77 11.35 9.34 -9.38
C GLY A 77 10.01 10.04 -9.63
N PRO A 78 9.42 10.64 -8.59
CA PRO A 78 8.16 11.37 -8.71
C PRO A 78 8.23 12.55 -9.70
N THR A 79 9.35 13.26 -9.78
CA THR A 79 9.56 14.34 -10.77
C THR A 79 9.43 13.81 -12.20
N GLU A 80 10.12 12.74 -12.54
CA GLU A 80 10.08 12.11 -13.84
C GLU A 80 8.70 11.54 -14.15
N THR A 81 8.05 10.98 -13.14
CA THR A 81 6.66 10.48 -13.25
C THR A 81 5.69 11.61 -13.60
N VAL A 82 5.76 12.73 -12.86
CA VAL A 82 4.93 13.90 -13.15
C VAL A 82 5.19 14.43 -14.57
N ASN A 83 6.44 14.61 -14.95
CA ASN A 83 6.84 15.08 -16.28
C ASN A 83 6.37 14.12 -17.38
N TRP A 84 6.46 12.81 -17.13
CA TRP A 84 6.03 11.79 -18.10
C TRP A 84 4.53 11.88 -18.39
N PHE A 85 3.69 12.03 -17.37
CA PHE A 85 2.25 12.21 -17.53
C PHE A 85 1.90 13.58 -18.12
N GLN A 86 2.56 14.65 -17.66
CA GLN A 86 2.30 16.01 -18.14
C GLN A 86 2.65 16.17 -19.62
N SER A 87 3.77 15.61 -20.09
CA SER A 87 4.17 15.64 -21.50
C SER A 87 3.19 14.90 -22.42
N ARG A 88 2.30 14.08 -21.84
CA ARG A 88 1.23 13.36 -22.53
C ARG A 88 -0.18 13.94 -22.26
N GLY A 89 -0.22 15.19 -21.76
CA GLY A 89 -1.47 15.94 -21.59
C GLY A 89 -2.23 15.67 -20.28
N VAL A 90 -1.69 14.86 -19.36
CA VAL A 90 -2.32 14.60 -18.06
C VAL A 90 -1.82 15.61 -17.04
N LYS A 91 -2.71 16.45 -16.50
CA LYS A 91 -2.42 17.36 -15.39
C LYS A 91 -2.64 16.65 -14.07
N LEU A 92 -1.67 16.76 -13.17
CA LEU A 92 -1.74 16.22 -11.81
C LEU A 92 -1.92 17.35 -10.80
N LYS A 93 -2.65 17.07 -9.72
CA LYS A 93 -2.78 17.92 -8.53
C LYS A 93 -2.20 17.20 -7.32
N THR A 94 -1.68 17.99 -6.35
CA THR A 94 -1.21 17.48 -5.05
C THR A 94 -2.24 17.79 -3.98
N GLU A 95 -2.62 16.82 -3.18
CA GLU A 95 -3.46 17.00 -1.99
C GLU A 95 -2.60 17.41 -0.80
N SER A 96 -3.23 17.90 0.28
CA SER A 96 -2.54 18.43 1.47
C SER A 96 -1.61 17.42 2.16
N ASP A 97 -1.85 16.14 1.98
CA ASP A 97 -1.03 15.04 2.53
C ASP A 97 0.05 14.55 1.54
N GLY A 98 0.26 15.24 0.44
CA GLY A 98 1.28 14.94 -0.56
C GLY A 98 0.88 13.92 -1.62
N ARG A 99 -0.29 13.31 -1.54
CA ARG A 99 -0.78 12.39 -2.59
C ARG A 99 -1.07 13.16 -3.89
N MET A 100 -0.72 12.55 -5.02
CA MET A 100 -0.91 13.17 -6.33
C MET A 100 -1.92 12.41 -7.18
N PHE A 101 -2.92 13.13 -7.67
CA PHE A 101 -4.03 12.60 -8.46
C PHE A 101 -4.17 13.37 -9.79
N PRO A 102 -4.77 12.76 -10.83
CA PRO A 102 -5.16 13.55 -12.00
C PRO A 102 -6.18 14.63 -11.61
N THR A 103 -6.08 15.80 -12.22
CA THR A 103 -7.01 16.92 -11.94
C THR A 103 -8.47 16.61 -12.26
N THR A 104 -8.71 15.56 -13.04
CA THR A 104 -10.05 15.05 -13.38
C THR A 104 -10.68 14.20 -12.27
N ASP A 105 -9.92 13.86 -11.22
CA ASP A 105 -10.33 12.91 -10.17
C ASP A 105 -10.84 11.55 -10.70
N SER A 106 -10.33 11.13 -11.86
CA SER A 106 -10.71 9.87 -12.50
C SER A 106 -9.48 9.07 -12.93
N SER A 107 -9.41 7.81 -12.48
CA SER A 107 -8.38 6.85 -12.91
C SER A 107 -8.43 6.57 -14.42
N GLN A 108 -9.58 6.80 -15.06
CA GLN A 108 -9.71 6.64 -16.50
C GLN A 108 -8.74 7.54 -17.26
N THR A 109 -8.45 8.75 -16.78
CA THR A 109 -7.47 9.67 -17.37
C THR A 109 -6.07 9.03 -17.46
N ILE A 110 -5.65 8.32 -16.42
CA ILE A 110 -4.37 7.61 -16.38
C ILE A 110 -4.39 6.40 -17.31
N ILE A 111 -5.49 5.65 -17.31
CA ILE A 111 -5.68 4.48 -18.17
C ILE A 111 -5.63 4.89 -19.64
N ASP A 112 -6.34 5.94 -20.02
CA ASP A 112 -6.39 6.44 -21.40
C ASP A 112 -5.00 6.92 -21.86
N CYS A 113 -4.29 7.65 -20.99
CA CYS A 113 -2.92 8.09 -21.26
C CYS A 113 -1.98 6.91 -21.52
N LEU A 114 -1.99 5.89 -20.67
CA LEU A 114 -1.15 4.70 -20.82
C LEU A 114 -1.51 3.90 -22.09
N THR A 115 -2.80 3.74 -22.36
CA THR A 115 -3.30 3.03 -23.54
C THR A 115 -2.91 3.75 -24.82
N GLN A 116 -3.10 5.06 -24.89
CA GLN A 116 -2.72 5.86 -26.06
C GLN A 116 -1.20 5.86 -26.26
N ALA A 117 -0.41 5.98 -25.19
CA ALA A 117 1.05 5.93 -25.28
C ALA A 117 1.53 4.57 -25.82
N SER A 118 0.94 3.46 -25.35
CA SER A 118 1.28 2.11 -25.82
C SER A 118 0.93 1.91 -27.30
N GLN A 119 -0.23 2.42 -27.74
CA GLN A 119 -0.64 2.38 -29.14
C GLN A 119 0.30 3.20 -30.04
N LYS A 120 0.63 4.44 -29.60
CA LYS A 120 1.57 5.31 -30.32
C LYS A 120 2.96 4.69 -30.45
N ALA A 121 3.41 4.00 -29.41
CA ALA A 121 4.66 3.26 -29.40
C ALA A 121 4.58 1.90 -30.14
N LYS A 122 3.42 1.55 -30.71
CA LYS A 122 3.18 0.29 -31.45
C LYS A 122 3.40 -0.97 -30.62
N VAL A 123 3.15 -0.91 -29.32
CA VAL A 123 3.18 -2.10 -28.45
C VAL A 123 2.04 -3.04 -28.85
N LYS A 124 2.35 -4.30 -29.11
CA LYS A 124 1.35 -5.34 -29.35
C LYS A 124 0.83 -5.85 -28.00
N ILE A 125 -0.45 -5.62 -27.69
CA ILE A 125 -1.09 -6.08 -26.44
C ILE A 125 -1.94 -7.30 -26.75
N LEU A 126 -1.75 -8.38 -25.96
CA LEU A 126 -2.51 -9.62 -26.05
C LEU A 126 -3.14 -9.90 -24.68
N THR A 127 -4.44 -9.72 -24.58
CA THR A 127 -5.26 -10.11 -23.43
C THR A 127 -5.60 -11.59 -23.48
N GLU A 128 -5.97 -12.21 -22.36
CA GLU A 128 -6.27 -13.64 -22.22
C GLU A 128 -5.08 -14.56 -22.58
N HIS A 129 -3.87 -13.99 -22.49
CA HIS A 129 -2.60 -14.66 -22.79
C HIS A 129 -1.72 -14.73 -21.54
N GLY A 130 -2.18 -15.50 -20.53
CA GLY A 130 -1.38 -15.73 -19.32
C GLY A 130 -0.18 -16.61 -19.60
N VAL A 131 0.98 -16.31 -18.97
CA VAL A 131 2.17 -17.17 -19.05
C VAL A 131 2.05 -18.29 -18.01
N GLN A 132 2.03 -19.54 -18.47
CA GLN A 132 1.92 -20.74 -17.63
C GLN A 132 3.30 -21.27 -17.23
N SER A 133 4.24 -21.31 -18.17
CA SER A 133 5.62 -21.72 -17.91
C SER A 133 6.60 -20.94 -18.77
N LEU A 134 7.85 -20.90 -18.30
CA LEU A 134 8.95 -20.18 -18.93
C LEU A 134 10.17 -21.09 -18.94
N GLN A 135 10.81 -21.25 -20.09
CA GLN A 135 12.01 -22.09 -20.27
C GLN A 135 13.07 -21.29 -21.05
N ARG A 136 14.34 -21.60 -20.79
CA ARG A 136 15.45 -21.08 -21.60
C ARG A 136 15.47 -21.77 -22.96
N SER A 137 15.58 -21.00 -24.01
CA SER A 137 15.84 -21.51 -25.35
C SER A 137 17.34 -21.74 -25.57
N PRO A 138 17.76 -22.67 -26.44
CA PRO A 138 19.18 -22.96 -26.69
C PRO A 138 19.99 -21.77 -27.20
N ASP A 139 19.34 -20.84 -27.89
CA ASP A 139 19.91 -19.60 -28.43
C ASP A 139 20.06 -18.47 -27.40
N GLY A 140 19.69 -18.73 -26.15
CA GLY A 140 19.80 -17.78 -25.04
C GLY A 140 18.55 -16.92 -24.81
N GLY A 141 17.49 -17.10 -25.60
CA GLY A 141 16.17 -16.50 -25.42
C GLY A 141 15.26 -17.31 -24.46
N PHE A 142 13.96 -17.16 -24.63
CA PHE A 142 12.93 -17.82 -23.81
C PHE A 142 11.81 -18.41 -24.67
N THR A 143 11.37 -19.60 -24.31
CA THR A 143 10.13 -20.21 -24.79
C THR A 143 9.07 -20.10 -23.72
N LEU A 144 7.97 -19.43 -24.02
CA LEU A 144 6.83 -19.21 -23.14
C LEU A 144 5.70 -20.18 -23.54
N ARG A 145 5.18 -20.93 -22.59
CA ARG A 145 3.91 -21.63 -22.74
C ARG A 145 2.80 -20.78 -22.14
N LEU A 146 1.78 -20.51 -22.92
CA LEU A 146 0.64 -19.71 -22.51
C LEU A 146 -0.49 -20.58 -21.97
N THR A 147 -1.39 -19.96 -21.18
CA THR A 147 -2.60 -20.61 -20.65
C THR A 147 -3.56 -21.09 -21.75
N SER A 148 -3.47 -20.52 -22.95
CA SER A 148 -4.17 -20.96 -24.15
C SER A 148 -3.64 -22.27 -24.73
N GLY A 149 -2.49 -22.79 -24.23
CA GLY A 149 -1.79 -23.94 -24.76
C GLY A 149 -0.82 -23.61 -25.92
N SER A 150 -0.84 -22.39 -26.47
CA SER A 150 0.12 -21.92 -27.48
C SER A 150 1.49 -21.62 -26.87
N THR A 151 2.53 -21.57 -27.73
CA THR A 151 3.89 -21.18 -27.36
C THR A 151 4.30 -19.90 -28.08
N MET A 152 5.15 -19.10 -27.42
CA MET A 152 5.79 -17.93 -28.01
C MET A 152 7.28 -17.91 -27.65
N GLU A 153 8.08 -17.33 -28.52
CA GLU A 153 9.52 -17.15 -28.31
C GLU A 153 9.87 -15.69 -28.08
N SER A 154 10.92 -15.42 -27.30
CA SER A 154 11.35 -14.07 -26.96
C SER A 154 12.84 -14.02 -26.63
N ASP A 155 13.57 -13.06 -27.18
CA ASP A 155 14.98 -12.85 -26.84
C ASP A 155 15.15 -12.38 -25.40
N ARG A 156 14.20 -11.54 -24.91
CA ARG A 156 14.20 -10.92 -23.58
C ARG A 156 12.82 -10.99 -22.97
N PHE A 157 12.76 -11.29 -21.69
CA PHE A 157 11.50 -11.46 -21.01
C PHE A 157 11.44 -10.66 -19.70
N LEU A 158 10.35 -9.92 -19.51
CA LEU A 158 10.05 -9.21 -18.25
C LEU A 158 8.84 -9.84 -17.56
N TRP A 159 9.01 -10.17 -16.31
CA TRP A 159 7.92 -10.54 -15.41
C TRP A 159 7.43 -9.32 -14.63
N ALA A 160 6.22 -8.83 -14.93
CA ALA A 160 5.55 -7.69 -14.31
C ALA A 160 4.09 -8.00 -13.92
N ALA A 161 3.78 -9.31 -13.69
CA ALA A 161 2.42 -9.79 -13.44
C ALA A 161 1.90 -9.53 -12.01
N GLY A 162 2.58 -8.68 -11.24
CA GLY A 162 2.20 -8.32 -9.87
C GLY A 162 2.51 -9.42 -8.85
N GLY A 163 1.82 -9.37 -7.69
CA GLY A 163 2.02 -10.36 -6.63
C GLY A 163 1.69 -11.78 -7.08
N CYS A 164 2.59 -12.70 -6.84
CA CYS A 164 2.55 -14.07 -7.34
C CYS A 164 2.10 -15.07 -6.26
N ARG A 165 1.45 -16.16 -6.69
CA ARG A 165 1.22 -17.30 -5.82
C ARG A 165 2.48 -18.20 -5.80
N LEU A 166 2.85 -18.71 -4.61
CA LEU A 166 4.05 -19.53 -4.41
C LEU A 166 4.08 -20.79 -5.30
N GLU A 167 2.95 -21.46 -5.45
CA GLU A 167 2.85 -22.84 -5.96
C GLU A 167 3.10 -22.98 -7.47
N SER A 168 3.19 -21.88 -8.22
CA SER A 168 3.30 -21.92 -9.68
C SER A 168 4.02 -20.74 -10.32
N HIS A 169 5.00 -20.13 -9.64
CA HIS A 169 5.72 -19.02 -10.26
C HIS A 169 6.69 -19.55 -11.34
N PRO A 170 6.52 -19.20 -12.64
CA PRO A 170 7.33 -19.76 -13.71
C PRO A 170 8.84 -19.55 -13.56
N CYS A 171 9.25 -18.47 -12.88
CA CYS A 171 10.65 -18.13 -12.71
C CYS A 171 11.38 -19.01 -11.65
N THR A 172 10.65 -19.73 -10.78
CA THR A 172 11.29 -20.66 -9.83
C THR A 172 11.93 -21.86 -10.54
N ALA A 173 11.35 -22.29 -11.66
CA ALA A 173 11.92 -23.32 -12.52
C ALA A 173 13.26 -22.89 -13.17
N LEU A 174 13.54 -21.58 -13.18
CA LEU A 174 14.78 -20.99 -13.69
C LEU A 174 15.81 -20.70 -12.59
N GLY A 175 15.57 -21.15 -11.35
CA GLY A 175 16.49 -21.01 -10.22
C GLY A 175 16.26 -19.78 -9.35
N HIS A 176 15.22 -18.99 -9.58
CA HIS A 176 14.84 -17.89 -8.69
C HIS A 176 14.19 -18.39 -7.41
N THR A 177 14.48 -17.71 -6.32
CA THR A 177 13.74 -17.90 -5.06
C THR A 177 12.55 -16.96 -5.00
N LEU A 178 11.58 -17.26 -4.14
CA LEU A 178 10.41 -16.42 -3.95
C LEU A 178 10.18 -16.18 -2.45
N SER A 179 10.24 -14.94 -2.02
CA SER A 179 9.74 -14.55 -0.70
C SER A 179 8.23 -14.80 -0.66
N PRO A 180 7.70 -15.53 0.34
CA PRO A 180 6.28 -15.85 0.39
C PRO A 180 5.39 -14.62 0.26
N PRO A 181 4.40 -14.63 -0.64
CA PRO A 181 3.47 -13.53 -0.81
C PRO A 181 2.48 -13.52 0.35
N ILE A 182 2.47 -12.45 1.11
CA ILE A 182 1.55 -12.21 2.22
C ILE A 182 0.89 -10.84 2.07
N PRO A 183 -0.31 -10.65 2.64
CA PRO A 183 -0.99 -9.37 2.59
C PRO A 183 -0.20 -8.23 3.24
N SER A 184 -0.26 -7.07 2.61
CA SER A 184 0.17 -5.78 3.11
C SER A 184 -0.98 -4.78 2.93
N LEU A 185 -1.04 -3.69 3.72
CA LEU A 185 -2.13 -2.69 3.66
C LEU A 185 -3.53 -3.30 3.88
N PHE A 186 -3.77 -3.88 5.04
CA PHE A 186 -5.05 -4.51 5.38
C PHE A 186 -5.72 -3.89 6.60
N THR A 187 -7.03 -4.02 6.65
CA THR A 187 -7.91 -3.61 7.77
C THR A 187 -7.87 -4.66 8.87
N PHE A 188 -7.88 -4.24 10.14
CA PHE A 188 -7.93 -5.14 11.29
C PHE A 188 -9.37 -5.54 11.59
N HIS A 189 -9.59 -6.84 11.70
CA HIS A 189 -10.86 -7.38 12.17
C HIS A 189 -10.88 -7.42 13.69
N ILE A 190 -11.91 -6.82 14.29
CA ILE A 190 -12.12 -6.73 15.73
C ILE A 190 -13.61 -6.94 15.99
N ASP A 191 -13.92 -8.00 16.70
CA ASP A 191 -15.30 -8.35 17.03
C ASP A 191 -15.66 -7.83 18.43
N LEU A 192 -16.12 -6.57 18.47
CA LEU A 192 -16.57 -5.88 19.69
C LEU A 192 -17.85 -5.09 19.39
N PRO A 193 -18.99 -5.46 20.03
CA PRO A 193 -20.29 -4.82 19.75
C PRO A 193 -20.25 -3.29 19.86
N TRP A 194 -19.69 -2.74 20.94
CA TRP A 194 -19.62 -1.28 21.13
C TRP A 194 -18.81 -0.56 20.05
N LEU A 195 -17.76 -1.21 19.52
CA LEU A 195 -16.95 -0.64 18.44
C LEU A 195 -17.72 -0.65 17.12
N ASN A 196 -18.43 -1.74 16.83
CA ASN A 196 -19.24 -1.90 15.63
C ASN A 196 -20.40 -0.89 15.56
N GLU A 197 -20.97 -0.50 16.70
CA GLU A 197 -21.99 0.55 16.80
C GLU A 197 -21.45 1.95 16.39
N LEU A 198 -20.13 2.14 16.46
CA LEU A 198 -19.45 3.37 16.04
C LEU A 198 -19.02 3.36 14.56
N ALA A 199 -19.42 2.37 13.78
CA ALA A 199 -19.04 2.25 12.38
C ALA A 199 -19.36 3.53 11.58
N GLY A 200 -18.41 3.91 10.71
CA GLY A 200 -18.44 5.14 9.95
C GLY A 200 -17.81 6.35 10.66
N LEU A 201 -17.43 6.22 11.93
CA LEU A 201 -16.77 7.28 12.67
C LEU A 201 -15.29 7.35 12.29
N SER A 202 -14.82 8.55 11.97
CA SER A 202 -13.42 8.86 11.65
C SER A 202 -12.81 9.75 12.72
N LEU A 203 -11.53 9.51 13.03
CA LEU A 203 -10.71 10.37 13.88
C LEU A 203 -9.52 10.87 13.06
N ASP A 204 -9.16 12.12 13.23
CA ASP A 204 -8.07 12.75 12.46
C ASP A 204 -6.69 12.30 12.93
N SER A 205 -6.55 11.99 14.22
CA SER A 205 -5.26 11.56 14.80
C SER A 205 -5.48 10.61 15.97
N VAL A 206 -4.91 9.42 15.86
CA VAL A 206 -4.72 8.46 16.95
C VAL A 206 -3.31 7.90 16.87
N GLU A 207 -2.82 7.30 17.91
CA GLU A 207 -1.64 6.43 17.85
C GLU A 207 -2.08 4.98 18.09
N VAL A 208 -1.57 4.07 17.27
CA VAL A 208 -1.82 2.63 17.37
C VAL A 208 -0.49 1.89 17.47
N SER A 209 -0.42 0.88 18.34
CA SER A 209 0.79 0.08 18.52
C SER A 209 0.46 -1.38 18.85
N VAL A 210 1.40 -2.27 18.51
CA VAL A 210 1.31 -3.69 18.89
C VAL A 210 2.33 -3.95 19.98
N PRO A 211 1.89 -4.34 21.19
CA PRO A 211 2.80 -4.63 22.30
C PRO A 211 3.87 -5.65 21.96
N GLU A 212 5.01 -5.56 22.60
CA GLU A 212 6.17 -6.46 22.40
C GLU A 212 6.76 -6.44 20.99
N THR A 213 6.43 -5.39 20.22
CA THR A 213 7.00 -5.13 18.89
C THR A 213 7.37 -3.65 18.75
N ASP A 214 8.14 -3.32 17.70
CA ASP A 214 8.42 -1.93 17.32
C ASP A 214 7.31 -1.31 16.46
N LEU A 215 6.18 -2.01 16.28
CA LEU A 215 5.09 -1.55 15.44
C LEU A 215 4.28 -0.46 16.15
N ARG A 216 4.42 0.76 15.64
CA ARG A 216 3.72 1.96 16.11
C ARG A 216 3.46 2.90 14.94
N GLU A 217 2.24 3.39 14.83
CA GLU A 217 1.83 4.35 13.80
C GLU A 217 0.86 5.39 14.36
N SER A 218 0.92 6.60 13.81
CA SER A 218 0.01 7.68 14.18
C SER A 218 -0.68 8.26 12.98
N GLY A 219 -1.94 8.69 13.12
CA GLY A 219 -2.67 9.37 12.06
C GLY A 219 -4.17 9.06 12.05
N PRO A 220 -4.86 9.35 10.94
CA PRO A 220 -6.30 9.11 10.85
C PRO A 220 -6.67 7.64 11.00
N LEU A 221 -7.77 7.40 11.74
CA LEU A 221 -8.36 6.08 11.96
C LEU A 221 -9.83 6.10 11.58
N LEU A 222 -10.30 5.03 10.97
CA LEU A 222 -11.70 4.80 10.62
C LEU A 222 -12.21 3.55 11.34
N ILE A 223 -13.31 3.70 12.08
CA ILE A 223 -14.05 2.57 12.64
C ILE A 223 -14.99 2.04 11.55
N THR A 224 -14.92 0.73 11.30
CA THR A 224 -15.75 0.04 10.29
C THR A 224 -16.70 -0.96 10.96
N HIS A 225 -17.62 -1.52 10.21
CA HIS A 225 -18.52 -2.57 10.71
C HIS A 225 -17.81 -3.86 11.17
N SER A 226 -16.56 -4.06 10.78
CA SER A 226 -15.80 -5.28 11.09
C SER A 226 -14.53 -5.00 11.91
N GLY A 227 -14.30 -3.76 12.33
CA GLY A 227 -13.12 -3.39 13.11
C GLY A 227 -12.52 -2.04 12.70
N LEU A 228 -11.21 -1.96 12.47
CA LEU A 228 -10.48 -0.70 12.29
C LEU A 228 -9.76 -0.63 10.94
N SER A 229 -9.82 0.54 10.32
CA SER A 229 -9.15 0.89 9.07
C SER A 229 -8.58 2.32 9.16
N GLY A 230 -8.26 2.89 8.02
CA GLY A 230 -7.69 4.24 7.91
C GLY A 230 -6.16 4.24 7.85
N PRO A 231 -5.55 5.41 7.56
CA PRO A 231 -4.11 5.52 7.31
C PRO A 231 -3.21 4.95 8.42
N ALA A 232 -3.55 5.15 9.70
CA ALA A 232 -2.77 4.61 10.82
C ALA A 232 -2.74 3.07 10.79
N ILE A 233 -3.90 2.42 10.61
CA ILE A 233 -4.02 0.96 10.54
C ILE A 233 -3.35 0.40 9.30
N LEU A 234 -3.57 1.01 8.13
CA LEU A 234 -2.99 0.55 6.87
C LEU A 234 -1.46 0.64 6.89
N ARG A 235 -0.89 1.71 7.45
CA ARG A 235 0.57 1.82 7.59
C ARG A 235 1.12 0.80 8.59
N LEU A 236 0.47 0.65 9.76
CA LEU A 236 0.86 -0.36 10.74
C LEU A 236 0.86 -1.77 10.13
N SER A 237 -0.18 -2.11 9.35
CA SER A 237 -0.28 -3.40 8.68
C SER A 237 0.77 -3.59 7.59
N ALA A 238 1.19 -2.53 6.92
CA ALA A 238 2.27 -2.58 5.93
C ALA A 238 3.62 -2.87 6.59
N TRP A 239 3.99 -2.10 7.62
CA TRP A 239 5.22 -2.35 8.39
C TRP A 239 5.21 -3.72 9.05
N GLY A 240 4.07 -4.08 9.62
CA GLY A 240 3.83 -5.32 10.34
C GLY A 240 3.48 -6.53 9.48
N ALA A 241 3.53 -6.46 8.14
CA ALA A 241 3.00 -7.53 7.29
C ALA A 241 3.53 -8.92 7.68
N ARG A 242 4.85 -9.09 7.83
CA ARG A 242 5.46 -10.38 8.20
C ARG A 242 5.24 -10.77 9.67
N PRO A 243 5.53 -9.92 10.68
CA PRO A 243 5.29 -10.29 12.08
C PRO A 243 3.80 -10.54 12.37
N LEU A 244 2.87 -9.74 11.82
CA LEU A 244 1.44 -9.96 12.05
C LEU A 244 0.93 -11.23 11.35
N HIS A 245 1.50 -11.61 10.21
CA HIS A 245 1.24 -12.89 9.57
C HIS A 245 1.70 -14.05 10.46
N SER A 246 2.89 -13.98 11.08
CA SER A 246 3.41 -15.01 11.98
C SER A 246 2.55 -15.19 13.23
N LEU A 247 1.83 -14.14 13.65
CA LEU A 247 0.83 -14.19 14.72
C LEU A 247 -0.56 -14.67 14.22
N ASN A 248 -0.68 -15.14 12.98
CA ASN A 248 -1.96 -15.51 12.36
C ASN A 248 -3.01 -14.41 12.46
N TYR A 249 -2.56 -13.13 12.44
CA TYR A 249 -3.41 -11.94 12.59
C TYR A 249 -4.24 -11.91 13.88
N ASN A 250 -3.73 -12.53 14.95
CA ASN A 250 -4.36 -12.57 16.25
C ASN A 250 -3.41 -11.99 17.32
N PHE A 251 -3.61 -10.70 17.65
CA PHE A 251 -2.68 -9.95 18.50
C PHE A 251 -3.39 -8.83 19.28
N PRO A 252 -2.84 -8.38 20.41
CA PRO A 252 -3.31 -7.19 21.10
C PRO A 252 -2.93 -5.92 20.30
N LEU A 253 -3.86 -4.96 20.24
CA LEU A 253 -3.67 -3.64 19.69
C LEU A 253 -3.90 -2.61 20.78
N LEU A 254 -2.97 -1.71 21.01
CA LEU A 254 -3.14 -0.55 21.87
C LEU A 254 -3.51 0.67 21.05
N ILE A 255 -4.46 1.45 21.53
CA ILE A 255 -4.88 2.71 20.91
C ILE A 255 -4.76 3.83 21.94
N ASN A 256 -3.97 4.85 21.59
CA ASN A 256 -4.01 6.15 22.22
C ASN A 256 -4.92 7.06 21.41
N TRP A 257 -6.07 7.41 21.97
CA TRP A 257 -7.09 8.25 21.32
C TRP A 257 -6.73 9.73 21.34
N LEU A 258 -5.79 10.13 22.20
CA LEU A 258 -5.34 11.50 22.41
C LEU A 258 -3.80 11.59 22.32
N PRO A 259 -3.19 11.29 21.15
CA PRO A 259 -1.73 11.16 21.03
C PRO A 259 -0.97 12.47 21.26
N HIS A 260 -1.66 13.61 21.24
CA HIS A 260 -1.09 14.94 21.46
C HIS A 260 -1.24 15.42 22.91
N SER A 261 -1.80 14.60 23.80
CA SER A 261 -1.98 14.92 25.22
C SER A 261 -1.28 13.89 26.09
N SER A 262 -0.42 14.36 26.97
CA SER A 262 0.18 13.51 28.00
C SER A 262 -0.85 13.09 29.06
N PRO A 263 -0.62 11.99 29.78
CA PRO A 263 -1.48 11.60 30.90
C PRO A 263 -1.69 12.71 31.94
N ASP A 264 -0.64 13.50 32.23
CA ASP A 264 -0.69 14.61 33.19
C ASP A 264 -1.53 15.78 32.67
N GLU A 265 -1.54 16.05 31.37
CA GLU A 265 -2.41 17.05 30.76
C GLU A 265 -3.87 16.64 30.81
N ILE A 266 -4.16 15.37 30.57
CA ILE A 266 -5.53 14.82 30.71
C ILE A 266 -5.99 14.90 32.16
N LEU A 267 -5.12 14.58 33.14
CA LEU A 267 -5.45 14.72 34.57
C LEU A 267 -5.73 16.19 34.94
N ARG A 268 -4.95 17.14 34.43
CA ARG A 268 -5.20 18.59 34.64
C ARG A 268 -6.54 19.02 34.06
N GLU A 269 -6.86 18.60 32.84
CA GLU A 269 -8.15 18.88 32.21
C GLU A 269 -9.33 18.29 33.04
N ILE A 270 -9.16 17.09 33.61
CA ILE A 270 -10.18 16.52 34.54
C ILE A 270 -10.34 17.41 35.75
N GLN A 271 -9.25 17.90 36.33
CA GLN A 271 -9.32 18.79 37.50
C GLN A 271 -10.00 20.11 37.18
N ASP A 272 -9.65 20.73 36.05
CA ASP A 272 -10.28 21.96 35.56
C ASP A 272 -11.80 21.78 35.34
N ARG A 273 -12.21 20.63 34.80
CA ARG A 273 -13.64 20.31 34.64
C ARG A 273 -14.38 20.13 35.97
N ARG A 274 -13.70 19.59 36.98
CA ARG A 274 -14.30 19.50 38.34
C ARG A 274 -14.60 20.89 38.90
N GLU A 275 -13.77 21.88 38.63
CA GLU A 275 -13.87 23.25 39.10
C GLU A 275 -14.85 24.10 38.27
N THR A 276 -14.78 23.97 36.94
CA THR A 276 -15.51 24.84 36.02
C THR A 276 -16.90 24.33 35.65
N ILE A 277 -17.04 23.00 35.47
CA ILE A 277 -18.30 22.38 35.03
C ILE A 277 -18.72 21.23 35.95
N GLY A 278 -18.36 21.28 37.24
CA GLY A 278 -18.56 20.21 38.23
C GLY A 278 -19.97 19.65 38.33
N ALA A 279 -20.99 20.45 38.04
CA ALA A 279 -22.40 20.02 38.05
C ALA A 279 -22.80 19.18 36.82
N GLN A 280 -22.02 19.20 35.76
CA GLN A 280 -22.33 18.46 34.50
C GLN A 280 -22.04 16.96 34.67
N MET A 281 -22.82 16.16 33.93
CA MET A 281 -22.60 14.73 33.77
C MET A 281 -21.34 14.46 32.97
N VAL A 282 -20.48 13.56 33.44
CA VAL A 282 -19.21 13.21 32.74
C VAL A 282 -19.49 12.69 31.33
N LEU A 283 -20.41 11.75 31.14
CA LEU A 283 -20.75 11.15 29.85
C LEU A 283 -21.26 12.17 28.82
N ARG A 284 -22.01 13.20 29.27
CA ARG A 284 -22.63 14.19 28.39
C ARG A 284 -21.75 15.40 28.09
N SER A 285 -20.63 15.55 28.78
CA SER A 285 -19.69 16.64 28.54
C SER A 285 -18.69 16.25 27.46
N LYS A 286 -18.79 16.90 26.29
CA LYS A 286 -17.91 16.64 25.14
C LYS A 286 -16.43 16.77 25.55
N TRP A 287 -15.62 15.84 25.15
CA TRP A 287 -14.15 15.88 25.29
C TRP A 287 -13.52 16.10 23.91
N ALA A 288 -13.03 17.30 23.61
CA ALA A 288 -12.33 17.56 22.36
C ALA A 288 -10.95 16.86 22.32
N PRO A 289 -10.52 16.31 21.18
CA PRO A 289 -11.19 16.34 19.87
C PRO A 289 -12.13 15.15 19.61
N LEU A 290 -12.44 14.34 20.62
CA LEU A 290 -13.20 13.09 20.44
C LEU A 290 -14.65 13.35 20.01
N PRO A 291 -15.19 12.60 19.05
CA PRO A 291 -16.62 12.58 18.76
C PRO A 291 -17.41 12.09 19.99
N ILE A 292 -18.57 12.73 20.25
CA ILE A 292 -19.34 12.47 21.47
C ILE A 292 -19.70 10.99 21.66
N ARG A 293 -20.06 10.28 20.60
CA ARG A 293 -20.40 8.85 20.66
C ARG A 293 -19.20 7.99 21.08
N LEU A 294 -18.00 8.33 20.62
CA LEU A 294 -16.78 7.63 21.05
C LEU A 294 -16.43 7.97 22.49
N TRP A 295 -16.50 9.25 22.87
CA TRP A 295 -16.29 9.69 24.24
C TRP A 295 -17.16 8.92 25.23
N GLU A 296 -18.48 8.83 24.97
CA GLU A 296 -19.42 8.09 25.80
C GLU A 296 -18.99 6.63 26.00
N GLN A 297 -18.61 5.94 24.93
CA GLN A 297 -18.15 4.54 25.02
C GLN A 297 -16.85 4.39 25.81
N LEU A 298 -15.85 5.27 25.55
CA LEU A 298 -14.58 5.21 26.30
C LEU A 298 -14.77 5.53 27.78
N ALA A 299 -15.64 6.48 28.13
CA ALA A 299 -15.96 6.79 29.50
C ALA A 299 -16.70 5.63 30.20
N LEU A 300 -17.65 4.97 29.52
CA LEU A 300 -18.30 3.75 30.03
C LEU A 300 -17.29 2.63 30.26
N LEU A 301 -16.34 2.41 29.35
CA LEU A 301 -15.25 1.44 29.52
C LEU A 301 -14.36 1.76 30.72
N ALA A 302 -14.18 3.05 31.05
CA ALA A 302 -13.48 3.49 32.25
C ALA A 302 -14.29 3.31 33.54
N GLY A 303 -15.54 2.82 33.44
CA GLY A 303 -16.44 2.60 34.59
C GLY A 303 -17.21 3.86 34.99
N VAL A 304 -17.32 4.87 34.11
CA VAL A 304 -18.17 6.05 34.35
C VAL A 304 -19.63 5.65 34.15
N THR A 305 -20.48 6.09 35.08
CA THR A 305 -21.93 5.82 35.09
C THR A 305 -22.72 7.04 34.56
N THR A 306 -24.00 6.84 34.28
CA THR A 306 -24.92 7.92 33.84
C THR A 306 -25.16 8.97 34.91
N GLU A 307 -24.82 8.69 36.18
CA GLU A 307 -25.04 9.59 37.33
C GLU A 307 -23.78 10.35 37.73
N ASP A 308 -22.62 9.96 37.17
CA ASP A 308 -21.35 10.58 37.55
C ASP A 308 -21.28 12.03 37.07
N ARG A 309 -20.95 12.92 38.03
CA ARG A 309 -20.70 14.34 37.78
C ARG A 309 -19.24 14.65 38.03
N TRP A 310 -18.70 15.65 37.29
CA TRP A 310 -17.30 16.04 37.47
C TRP A 310 -16.95 16.42 38.89
N SER A 311 -17.82 17.12 39.62
CA SER A 311 -17.59 17.49 41.04
C SER A 311 -17.34 16.34 41.99
N LYS A 312 -17.86 15.15 41.65
CA LYS A 312 -17.71 13.92 42.47
C LYS A 312 -16.77 12.88 41.82
N PHE A 313 -16.13 13.24 40.72
CA PHE A 313 -15.29 12.30 39.99
C PHE A 313 -14.01 11.98 40.77
N SER A 314 -13.84 10.75 41.21
CA SER A 314 -12.75 10.32 42.07
C SER A 314 -11.40 10.31 41.35
N ARG A 315 -10.29 10.33 42.14
CA ARG A 315 -8.94 10.17 41.58
C ARG A 315 -8.76 8.83 40.87
N GLU A 316 -9.36 7.77 41.43
CA GLU A 316 -9.31 6.43 40.84
C GLU A 316 -10.05 6.37 39.49
N SER A 317 -11.27 6.96 39.45
CA SER A 317 -12.02 7.08 38.18
C SER A 317 -11.27 7.90 37.15
N ALA A 318 -10.59 8.99 37.56
CA ALA A 318 -9.75 9.79 36.70
C ALA A 318 -8.58 8.98 36.13
N SER A 319 -7.88 8.20 36.95
CA SER A 319 -6.77 7.34 36.53
C SER A 319 -7.24 6.27 35.52
N ARG A 320 -8.39 5.61 35.77
CA ARG A 320 -8.98 4.64 34.83
C ARG A 320 -9.34 5.32 33.49
N LEU A 321 -9.93 6.51 33.56
CA LEU A 321 -10.28 7.26 32.35
C LEU A 321 -9.04 7.65 31.52
N VAL A 322 -7.99 8.15 32.16
CA VAL A 322 -6.71 8.45 31.52
C VAL A 322 -6.15 7.20 30.85
N HIS A 323 -6.15 6.05 31.54
CA HIS A 323 -5.67 4.79 30.97
C HIS A 323 -6.47 4.38 29.73
N ILE A 324 -7.78 4.46 29.77
CA ILE A 324 -8.63 4.15 28.60
C ILE A 324 -8.36 5.13 27.46
N LEU A 325 -8.22 6.43 27.73
CA LEU A 325 -7.98 7.43 26.69
C LEU A 325 -6.61 7.28 26.03
N THR A 326 -5.59 6.83 26.77
CA THR A 326 -4.22 6.75 26.27
C THR A 326 -3.74 5.35 25.90
N SER A 327 -4.46 4.30 26.33
CA SER A 327 -3.99 2.91 26.17
C SER A 327 -5.15 1.90 26.13
N THR A 328 -6.19 2.19 25.35
CA THR A 328 -7.26 1.19 25.15
C THR A 328 -6.70 -0.04 24.46
N GLN A 329 -6.84 -1.19 25.11
CA GLN A 329 -6.42 -2.47 24.53
C GLN A 329 -7.59 -3.15 23.84
N LEU A 330 -7.40 -3.45 22.54
CA LEU A 330 -8.32 -4.23 21.72
C LEU A 330 -7.67 -5.54 21.29
N ARG A 331 -8.47 -6.54 20.91
CA ARG A 331 -7.96 -7.79 20.34
C ARG A 331 -8.28 -7.83 18.86
N VAL A 332 -7.24 -7.81 18.03
CA VAL A 332 -7.37 -8.14 16.61
C VAL A 332 -7.49 -9.65 16.48
N THR A 333 -8.51 -10.13 15.78
CA THR A 333 -8.82 -11.56 15.60
C THR A 333 -8.67 -12.01 14.14
N GLY A 334 -8.30 -11.10 13.26
CA GLY A 334 -8.15 -11.37 11.83
C GLY A 334 -7.88 -10.13 11.03
N LYS A 335 -7.90 -10.29 9.73
CA LYS A 335 -7.78 -9.22 8.76
C LYS A 335 -8.92 -9.23 7.77
N SER A 336 -9.37 -8.05 7.34
CA SER A 336 -10.23 -7.89 6.19
C SER A 336 -9.48 -7.19 5.07
N MET A 337 -9.74 -7.61 3.84
CA MET A 337 -9.12 -7.04 2.67
C MET A 337 -10.18 -6.73 1.63
N ASN A 338 -10.15 -5.51 1.10
CA ASN A 338 -10.80 -5.26 -0.18
C ASN A 338 -10.03 -6.04 -1.24
N LYS A 339 -10.66 -7.06 -1.82
CA LYS A 339 -10.03 -7.96 -2.80
C LYS A 339 -9.37 -7.24 -3.98
N GLU A 340 -9.73 -6.00 -4.20
CA GLU A 340 -9.35 -5.20 -5.37
C GLU A 340 -8.21 -4.20 -5.11
N GLU A 341 -8.00 -3.72 -3.87
CA GLU A 341 -6.96 -2.73 -3.51
C GLU A 341 -5.68 -3.34 -2.90
N PHE A 342 -5.50 -4.60 -3.07
CA PHE A 342 -4.58 -5.44 -2.38
C PHE A 342 -3.12 -5.22 -2.78
N VAL A 343 -2.24 -4.96 -1.81
CA VAL A 343 -0.78 -4.96 -1.96
C VAL A 343 -0.21 -6.22 -1.34
N THR A 344 0.72 -6.84 -2.05
CA THR A 344 1.42 -8.05 -1.60
C THR A 344 2.82 -7.69 -1.11
N CYS A 345 3.15 -8.10 0.10
CA CYS A 345 4.52 -8.19 0.59
C CYS A 345 5.09 -9.54 0.14
N GLY A 346 6.30 -9.55 -0.41
CA GLY A 346 6.92 -10.74 -0.98
C GLY A 346 7.15 -10.61 -2.49
N GLY A 347 7.73 -11.62 -3.10
CA GLY A 347 8.14 -11.60 -4.50
C GLY A 347 9.59 -12.06 -4.69
N ILE A 348 10.19 -11.75 -5.83
CA ILE A 348 11.59 -12.09 -6.11
C ILE A 348 12.51 -11.24 -5.22
N PRO A 349 13.41 -11.87 -4.44
CA PRO A 349 14.32 -11.17 -3.55
C PRO A 349 15.26 -10.23 -4.32
N LEU A 350 15.44 -9.02 -3.84
CA LEU A 350 16.24 -8.00 -4.52
C LEU A 350 17.74 -8.34 -4.64
N LYS A 351 18.26 -9.25 -3.82
CA LYS A 351 19.62 -9.78 -3.97
C LYS A 351 19.86 -10.51 -5.31
N GLU A 352 18.78 -11.04 -5.91
CA GLU A 352 18.80 -11.74 -7.19
C GLU A 352 18.62 -10.77 -8.39
N ILE A 353 18.48 -9.48 -8.15
CA ILE A 353 18.19 -8.46 -9.16
C ILE A 353 19.30 -7.42 -9.20
N ASP A 354 19.74 -7.06 -10.39
CA ASP A 354 20.51 -5.85 -10.61
C ASP A 354 19.55 -4.65 -10.70
N THR A 355 19.48 -3.86 -9.65
CA THR A 355 18.57 -2.71 -9.58
C THR A 355 18.93 -1.55 -10.53
N LYS A 356 20.10 -1.60 -11.18
CA LYS A 356 20.46 -0.64 -12.23
C LYS A 356 19.74 -0.93 -13.55
N THR A 357 19.42 -2.20 -13.81
CA THR A 357 18.82 -2.67 -15.06
C THR A 357 17.48 -3.38 -14.86
N MET A 358 17.15 -3.73 -13.64
CA MET A 358 16.05 -4.64 -13.27
C MET A 358 16.21 -6.06 -13.84
N GLN A 359 17.40 -6.41 -14.30
CA GLN A 359 17.73 -7.74 -14.82
C GLN A 359 18.03 -8.70 -13.68
N SER A 360 17.65 -9.95 -13.89
CA SER A 360 18.04 -11.09 -13.05
C SER A 360 19.57 -11.24 -13.02
N ARG A 361 20.10 -11.48 -11.82
CA ARG A 361 21.50 -11.93 -11.61
C ARG A 361 21.67 -13.43 -11.81
N VAL A 362 20.56 -14.19 -11.84
CA VAL A 362 20.52 -15.65 -11.96
C VAL A 362 20.40 -16.06 -13.42
N VAL A 363 19.56 -15.34 -14.20
CA VAL A 363 19.22 -15.69 -15.58
C VAL A 363 19.40 -14.46 -16.47
N PRO A 364 20.35 -14.47 -17.40
CA PRO A 364 20.51 -13.39 -18.37
C PRO A 364 19.24 -13.17 -19.23
N ASN A 365 18.96 -11.92 -19.59
CA ASN A 365 17.82 -11.50 -20.41
C ASN A 365 16.43 -11.68 -19.73
N LEU A 366 16.39 -12.07 -18.44
CA LEU A 366 15.20 -12.09 -17.62
C LEU A 366 15.16 -10.83 -16.74
N TYR A 367 14.01 -10.16 -16.70
CA TYR A 367 13.81 -8.91 -15.97
C TYR A 367 12.60 -8.99 -15.07
N PHE A 368 12.54 -8.14 -14.02
CA PHE A 368 11.44 -8.06 -13.08
C PHE A 368 11.07 -6.61 -12.77
N ALA A 369 9.77 -6.31 -12.63
CA ALA A 369 9.30 -4.98 -12.27
C ALA A 369 7.99 -5.00 -11.45
N GLY A 370 7.77 -3.93 -10.70
CA GLY A 370 6.57 -3.75 -9.87
C GLY A 370 6.51 -4.75 -8.71
N GLU A 371 5.30 -5.16 -8.36
CA GLU A 371 5.03 -6.09 -7.25
C GLU A 371 5.52 -7.54 -7.47
N ALA A 372 6.12 -7.84 -8.62
CA ALA A 372 6.85 -9.08 -8.83
C ALA A 372 8.16 -9.14 -8.01
N LEU A 373 8.68 -7.99 -7.63
CA LEU A 373 9.82 -7.81 -6.74
C LEU A 373 9.36 -7.79 -5.26
N ASP A 374 10.22 -8.21 -4.34
CA ASP A 374 9.99 -8.04 -2.89
C ASP A 374 10.14 -6.56 -2.50
N ILE A 375 9.23 -5.76 -3.02
CA ILE A 375 9.11 -4.32 -2.80
C ILE A 375 7.64 -4.01 -2.55
N ASP A 376 7.34 -3.39 -1.41
CA ASP A 376 6.06 -2.79 -1.15
C ASP A 376 6.18 -1.52 -0.32
N GLY A 377 5.34 -0.54 -0.63
CA GLY A 377 5.24 0.74 0.02
C GLY A 377 3.98 0.84 0.88
N ILE A 378 3.99 1.80 1.80
CA ILE A 378 2.77 2.18 2.52
C ILE A 378 1.74 2.80 1.56
N THR A 379 0.53 3.10 2.06
CA THR A 379 -0.47 3.86 1.29
C THR A 379 0.02 5.27 0.98
N GLY A 380 -0.29 5.80 -0.23
CA GLY A 380 0.08 7.18 -0.60
C GLY A 380 0.69 7.34 -2.00
N GLY A 381 0.50 6.39 -2.93
CA GLY A 381 1.05 6.45 -4.30
C GLY A 381 2.41 5.77 -4.47
N TYR A 382 3.01 5.30 -3.38
CA TYR A 382 4.35 4.73 -3.37
C TYR A 382 4.46 3.43 -4.18
N ASN A 383 3.46 2.55 -4.10
CA ASN A 383 3.43 1.29 -4.86
C ASN A 383 3.36 1.53 -6.37
N PHE A 384 2.62 2.54 -6.81
CA PHE A 384 2.63 2.94 -8.21
C PHE A 384 3.95 3.59 -8.60
N GLN A 385 4.52 4.44 -7.74
CA GLN A 385 5.83 5.01 -8.04
C GLN A 385 6.89 3.92 -8.24
N SER A 386 6.95 2.90 -7.38
CA SER A 386 7.88 1.79 -7.59
C SER A 386 7.60 1.01 -8.88
N ALA A 387 6.32 0.84 -9.24
CA ALA A 387 5.92 0.18 -10.48
C ALA A 387 6.34 0.98 -11.72
N TRP A 388 6.14 2.31 -11.71
CA TRP A 388 6.60 3.20 -12.80
C TRP A 388 8.13 3.16 -12.92
N THR A 389 8.83 3.35 -11.80
CA THR A 389 10.30 3.39 -11.72
C THR A 389 10.92 2.10 -12.26
N THR A 390 10.52 0.97 -11.70
CA THR A 390 11.11 -0.34 -12.06
C THR A 390 10.71 -0.77 -13.46
N GLY A 391 9.47 -0.47 -13.86
CA GLY A 391 8.98 -0.72 -15.21
C GLY A 391 9.75 0.10 -16.25
N TRP A 392 9.94 1.40 -16.00
CA TRP A 392 10.69 2.27 -16.91
C TRP A 392 12.13 1.78 -17.09
N ILE A 393 12.83 1.49 -15.96
CA ILE A 393 14.24 1.02 -16.01
C ILE A 393 14.35 -0.32 -16.73
N ALA A 394 13.45 -1.27 -16.44
CA ALA A 394 13.44 -2.56 -17.13
C ALA A 394 13.23 -2.39 -18.64
N GLY A 395 12.28 -1.55 -19.04
CA GLY A 395 12.02 -1.26 -20.44
C GLY A 395 13.22 -0.66 -21.16
N GLN A 396 13.87 0.35 -20.59
CA GLN A 396 15.10 0.94 -21.13
C GLN A 396 16.21 -0.10 -21.30
N SER A 397 16.40 -0.95 -20.28
CA SER A 397 17.45 -1.97 -20.28
C SER A 397 17.17 -3.10 -21.28
N MET A 398 15.91 -3.46 -21.46
CA MET A 398 15.49 -4.45 -22.47
C MET A 398 15.66 -3.93 -23.91
N ALA A 399 15.60 -2.64 -24.12
CA ALA A 399 15.75 -2.02 -25.43
C ALA A 399 17.22 -1.79 -25.83
N SER A 400 18.12 -1.73 -24.85
CA SER A 400 19.57 -1.60 -25.12
C SER A 400 20.10 -2.89 -25.74
N THR A 401 20.78 -2.77 -26.83
CA THR A 401 21.42 -3.88 -27.58
C THR A 401 22.66 -4.38 -26.88
#